data_7bf81a7830fc0860fda7975ba864d3f5
#
_entry.id   7bf81a7830fc0860fda7975ba864d3f5
#
_cell.length_a   1.000
_cell.length_b   1.000
_cell.length_c   1.000
_cell.angle_alpha   90.00
_cell.angle_beta   90.00
_cell.angle_gamma   90.00
#
_symmetry.space_group_name_H-M   'P 1'
#
loop_
_entity.id
_entity.type
_entity.pdbx_description
1 polymer ?
#
loop_
_entity_poly.entity_id
_entity_poly.type
_entity_poly.pdbx_seq_one_letter_code
_entity_poly.pdbx_strand_id
1 'polypeptide(L)'
;AVDRLGLPIEVHGIFGAAENMNAADSYKLGDVLTMYDGTTVEVHNTDAEGRLVLADCLVYASKLGVDACLDLATLTGACVVALGSRYTGLFTEDDQLAAALETAAEQAGDGLWRLPLADHFRELLKVDWADTNHMGGRWGGASIAAAFLSRFVDGPRWAHLDIAGPAFLDKPERYYGKGATGAMLRTLVAWLEDYEA
;
A
#
# COMPACT_ATOMS: atom_id res chain seq x y z
N ALA A 1 3.32 -18.34 9.17
CA ALA A 1 4.75 -18.53 8.91
C ALA A 1 5.55 -18.24 10.17
N VAL A 2 5.49 -17.02 10.73
CA VAL A 2 6.27 -16.55 11.89
C VAL A 2 6.28 -17.56 13.05
N ASP A 3 5.11 -18.00 13.51
CA ASP A 3 4.95 -19.00 14.57
C ASP A 3 5.60 -20.36 14.21
N ARG A 4 5.38 -20.84 12.97
CA ARG A 4 5.94 -22.12 12.50
C ARG A 4 7.46 -22.11 12.34
N LEU A 5 8.02 -20.96 12.01
CA LEU A 5 9.47 -20.75 11.84
C LEU A 5 10.14 -20.41 13.16
N GLY A 6 9.35 -20.12 14.21
CA GLY A 6 9.86 -19.75 15.53
C GLY A 6 10.65 -18.44 15.53
N LEU A 7 10.26 -17.50 14.66
CA LEU A 7 10.94 -16.22 14.57
C LEU A 7 10.69 -15.37 15.83
N PRO A 8 11.72 -14.77 16.44
CA PRO A 8 11.62 -14.01 17.68
C PRO A 8 11.11 -12.57 17.42
N ILE A 9 10.03 -12.44 16.66
CA ILE A 9 9.44 -11.16 16.25
C ILE A 9 7.94 -11.18 16.51
N GLU A 10 7.38 -10.03 16.86
CA GLU A 10 5.95 -9.81 16.96
C GLU A 10 5.43 -9.23 15.64
N VAL A 11 4.36 -9.81 15.09
CA VAL A 11 3.75 -9.37 13.83
C VAL A 11 2.27 -9.10 14.03
N HIS A 12 1.85 -7.86 13.73
CA HIS A 12 0.46 -7.44 13.71
C HIS A 12 -0.07 -7.50 12.28
N GLY A 13 -1.15 -8.27 12.06
CA GLY A 13 -1.88 -8.29 10.80
C GLY A 13 -3.13 -7.42 10.90
N ILE A 14 -3.20 -6.35 10.11
CA ILE A 14 -4.31 -5.41 10.11
C ILE A 14 -4.93 -5.38 8.72
N PHE A 15 -6.25 -5.41 8.63
CA PHE A 15 -6.95 -5.16 7.37
C PHE A 15 -8.20 -4.34 7.61
N GLY A 16 -8.45 -3.36 6.73
CA GLY A 16 -9.67 -2.58 6.70
C GLY A 16 -10.76 -3.36 5.96
N ALA A 17 -11.83 -3.70 6.66
CA ALA A 17 -13.00 -4.33 6.06
C ALA A 17 -14.13 -3.31 5.98
N ALA A 18 -14.40 -2.81 4.79
CA ALA A 18 -15.47 -1.87 4.52
C ALA A 18 -16.36 -2.40 3.38
N GLU A 19 -17.67 -2.27 3.52
CA GLU A 19 -18.58 -2.53 2.41
C GLU A 19 -18.42 -1.45 1.33
N ASN A 20 -18.33 -1.88 0.08
CA ASN A 20 -18.21 -0.99 -1.08
C ASN A 20 -19.51 -1.09 -1.92
N MET A 21 -20.58 -0.51 -1.41
CA MET A 21 -21.93 -0.58 -1.99
C MET A 21 -22.48 0.82 -2.23
N ASN A 22 -23.24 0.97 -3.32
CA ASN A 22 -24.00 2.18 -3.55
C ASN A 22 -25.15 2.27 -2.52
N ALA A 23 -25.14 3.33 -1.73
CA ALA A 23 -26.16 3.60 -0.73
C ALA A 23 -26.51 5.11 -0.69
N ALA A 24 -27.62 5.45 -0.07
CA ALA A 24 -28.06 6.85 0.01
C ALA A 24 -27.14 7.71 0.88
N ASP A 25 -26.42 7.08 1.80
CA ASP A 25 -25.47 7.67 2.74
C ASP A 25 -23.99 7.50 2.30
N SER A 26 -23.75 6.91 1.11
CA SER A 26 -22.40 6.84 0.54
C SER A 26 -21.86 8.23 0.25
N TYR A 27 -20.56 8.43 0.49
CA TYR A 27 -19.89 9.71 0.17
C TYR A 27 -19.87 9.98 -1.34
N LYS A 28 -19.73 11.23 -1.70
CA LYS A 28 -19.77 11.75 -3.08
C LYS A 28 -18.54 12.60 -3.37
N LEU A 29 -18.34 12.92 -4.64
CA LEU A 29 -17.35 13.91 -5.05
C LEU A 29 -17.61 15.25 -4.34
N GLY A 30 -16.55 15.83 -3.79
CA GLY A 30 -16.58 17.07 -3.03
C GLY A 30 -16.96 16.92 -1.56
N ASP A 31 -17.33 15.74 -1.10
CA ASP A 31 -17.48 15.48 0.33
C ASP A 31 -16.10 15.55 1.03
N VAL A 32 -16.09 15.98 2.28
CA VAL A 32 -14.88 16.03 3.11
C VAL A 32 -15.00 14.98 4.21
N LEU A 33 -14.09 14.02 4.21
CA LEU A 33 -14.03 12.94 5.20
C LEU A 33 -13.03 13.31 6.30
N THR A 34 -13.32 12.91 7.53
CA THR A 34 -12.39 13.02 8.64
C THR A 34 -11.77 11.64 8.90
N MET A 35 -10.46 11.54 8.75
CA MET A 35 -9.70 10.33 8.95
C MET A 35 -9.48 10.04 10.45
N TYR A 36 -8.98 8.86 10.77
CA TYR A 36 -8.82 8.40 12.15
C TYR A 36 -7.85 9.24 13.01
N ASP A 37 -6.94 9.98 12.39
CA ASP A 37 -6.05 10.94 13.06
C ASP A 37 -6.64 12.37 13.15
N GLY A 38 -7.80 12.60 12.56
CA GLY A 38 -8.45 13.90 12.45
C GLY A 38 -8.13 14.67 11.16
N THR A 39 -7.24 14.16 10.31
CA THR A 39 -6.95 14.76 9.00
C THR A 39 -8.21 14.78 8.14
N THR A 40 -8.46 15.93 7.50
CA THR A 40 -9.60 16.06 6.56
C THR A 40 -9.16 15.78 5.12
N VAL A 41 -9.96 14.99 4.40
CA VAL A 41 -9.69 14.58 3.02
C VAL A 41 -10.86 14.90 2.13
N GLU A 42 -10.64 15.72 1.10
CA GLU A 42 -11.65 16.00 0.06
C GLU A 42 -11.72 14.84 -0.94
N VAL A 43 -12.93 14.35 -1.22
CA VAL A 43 -13.17 13.23 -2.15
C VAL A 43 -13.19 13.74 -3.58
N HIS A 44 -12.19 13.33 -4.38
CA HIS A 44 -12.08 13.67 -5.80
C HIS A 44 -12.40 12.51 -6.74
N ASN A 45 -12.46 11.28 -6.22
CA ASN A 45 -12.86 10.09 -6.99
C ASN A 45 -13.38 9.01 -6.03
N THR A 46 -14.63 8.62 -6.20
CA THR A 46 -15.25 7.60 -5.34
C THR A 46 -14.72 6.19 -5.59
N ASP A 47 -14.10 5.92 -6.75
CA ASP A 47 -13.45 4.65 -7.11
C ASP A 47 -12.00 4.55 -6.56
N ALA A 48 -11.58 5.53 -5.78
CA ALA A 48 -10.28 5.52 -5.07
C ALA A 48 -10.49 5.38 -3.55
N GLU A 49 -11.45 4.59 -3.13
CA GLU A 49 -11.86 4.36 -1.74
C GLU A 49 -10.83 3.54 -0.96
N GLY A 50 -10.17 2.60 -1.62
CA GLY A 50 -9.24 1.66 -0.97
C GLY A 50 -8.13 2.38 -0.22
N ARG A 51 -7.58 3.47 -0.77
CA ARG A 51 -6.55 4.27 -0.09
C ARG A 51 -7.07 5.03 1.13
N LEU A 52 -8.36 5.37 1.17
CA LEU A 52 -8.98 6.01 2.33
C LEU A 52 -9.09 5.03 3.49
N VAL A 53 -9.57 3.81 3.23
CA VAL A 53 -9.61 2.73 4.23
C VAL A 53 -8.20 2.37 4.70
N LEU A 54 -7.25 2.26 3.77
CA LEU A 54 -5.86 1.90 4.08
C LEU A 54 -5.17 2.99 4.93
N ALA A 55 -5.46 4.27 4.66
CA ALA A 55 -4.94 5.38 5.46
C ALA A 55 -5.31 5.26 6.95
N ASP A 56 -6.56 4.94 7.27
CA ASP A 56 -7.00 4.71 8.64
C ASP A 56 -6.31 3.50 9.29
N CYS A 57 -6.07 2.43 8.51
CA CYS A 57 -5.31 1.28 8.97
C CYS A 57 -3.84 1.66 9.29
N LEU A 58 -3.22 2.52 8.48
CA LEU A 58 -1.84 2.99 8.69
C LEU A 58 -1.73 3.87 9.94
N VAL A 59 -2.69 4.76 10.17
CA VAL A 59 -2.76 5.53 11.43
C VAL A 59 -2.89 4.60 12.63
N TYR A 60 -3.74 3.58 12.54
CA TYR A 60 -3.89 2.59 13.61
C TYR A 60 -2.59 1.81 13.83
N ALA A 61 -1.93 1.34 12.76
CA ALA A 61 -0.66 0.63 12.85
C ALA A 61 0.44 1.49 13.51
N SER A 62 0.54 2.76 13.12
CA SER A 62 1.51 3.70 13.71
C SER A 62 1.34 3.84 15.23
N LYS A 63 0.09 3.82 15.72
CA LYS A 63 -0.20 3.91 17.16
C LYS A 63 0.19 2.66 17.97
N LEU A 64 0.50 1.53 17.31
CA LEU A 64 0.98 0.33 17.98
C LEU A 64 2.45 0.42 18.38
N GLY A 65 3.20 1.38 17.85
CA GLY A 65 4.62 1.58 18.17
C GLY A 65 5.51 0.48 17.57
N VAL A 66 5.17 0.00 16.38
CA VAL A 66 5.94 -1.00 15.63
C VAL A 66 7.18 -0.39 14.99
N ASP A 67 8.24 -1.19 14.81
CA ASP A 67 9.50 -0.74 14.17
C ASP A 67 9.34 -0.53 12.66
N ALA A 68 8.56 -1.40 12.02
CA ALA A 68 8.29 -1.32 10.59
C ALA A 68 6.82 -1.60 10.28
N CYS A 69 6.30 -0.93 9.27
CA CYS A 69 4.94 -1.10 8.75
C CYS A 69 5.00 -1.31 7.24
N LEU A 70 4.53 -2.45 6.77
CA LEU A 70 4.39 -2.74 5.34
C LEU A 70 2.90 -2.85 5.02
N ASP A 71 2.43 -2.08 4.06
CA ASP A 71 1.08 -2.27 3.55
C ASP A 71 1.09 -2.86 2.13
N LEU A 72 0.14 -3.75 1.87
CA LEU A 72 -0.04 -4.40 0.59
C LEU A 72 -1.46 -4.18 0.12
N ALA A 73 -1.62 -3.64 -1.08
CA ALA A 73 -2.93 -3.43 -1.65
C ALA A 73 -2.92 -3.59 -3.19
N THR A 74 -4.01 -4.05 -3.74
CA THR A 74 -4.31 -3.96 -5.17
C THR A 74 -4.78 -2.53 -5.47
N LEU A 75 -3.87 -1.55 -5.30
CA LEU A 75 -4.29 -0.18 -5.10
C LEU A 75 -4.54 0.56 -6.41
N THR A 76 -3.67 0.39 -7.41
CA THR A 76 -3.76 1.24 -8.59
C THR A 76 -3.63 0.48 -9.92
N GLY A 77 -4.57 0.77 -10.84
CA GLY A 77 -4.39 0.40 -12.24
C GLY A 77 -3.17 1.09 -12.88
N ALA A 78 -2.75 2.25 -12.36
CA ALA A 78 -1.56 2.96 -12.82
C ALA A 78 -0.27 2.15 -12.59
N CYS A 79 -0.16 1.42 -11.49
CA CYS A 79 0.95 0.50 -11.24
C CYS A 79 0.97 -0.64 -12.27
N VAL A 80 -0.20 -1.23 -12.57
CA VAL A 80 -0.31 -2.26 -13.61
C VAL A 80 0.08 -1.74 -14.99
N VAL A 81 -0.31 -0.52 -15.34
CA VAL A 81 0.08 0.12 -16.61
C VAL A 81 1.59 0.34 -16.69
N ALA A 82 2.22 0.71 -15.56
CA ALA A 82 3.66 0.98 -15.52
C ALA A 82 4.51 -0.29 -15.52
N LEU A 83 4.13 -1.31 -14.73
CA LEU A 83 4.97 -2.47 -14.42
C LEU A 83 4.45 -3.79 -14.99
N GLY A 84 3.21 -3.80 -15.52
CA GLY A 84 2.57 -5.01 -16.00
C GLY A 84 2.04 -5.89 -14.86
N SER A 85 1.70 -7.15 -15.19
CA SER A 85 1.02 -8.08 -14.29
C SER A 85 1.96 -8.93 -13.42
N ARG A 86 3.28 -8.72 -13.50
CA ARG A 86 4.26 -9.59 -12.82
C ARG A 86 5.10 -8.87 -11.77
N TYR A 87 5.02 -7.55 -11.72
CA TYR A 87 5.79 -6.75 -10.80
C TYR A 87 4.89 -6.03 -9.81
N THR A 88 5.29 -6.08 -8.56
CA THR A 88 4.78 -5.24 -7.48
C THR A 88 5.48 -3.89 -7.50
N GLY A 89 4.74 -2.81 -7.34
CA GLY A 89 5.34 -1.49 -7.14
C GLY A 89 5.74 -1.29 -5.68
N LEU A 90 7.00 -0.96 -5.43
CA LEU A 90 7.51 -0.60 -4.12
C LEU A 90 7.61 0.92 -3.99
N PHE A 91 7.09 1.46 -2.90
CA PHE A 91 7.19 2.89 -2.56
C PHE A 91 7.66 3.04 -1.12
N THR A 92 8.79 3.66 -0.93
CA THR A 92 9.36 4.02 0.38
C THR A 92 10.42 5.10 0.21
N GLU A 93 10.60 5.93 1.22
CA GLU A 93 11.71 6.88 1.33
C GLU A 93 12.92 6.27 2.07
N ASP A 94 12.74 5.11 2.69
CA ASP A 94 13.80 4.39 3.40
C ASP A 94 14.57 3.48 2.45
N ASP A 95 15.80 3.87 2.11
CA ASP A 95 16.66 3.13 1.19
C ASP A 95 17.11 1.77 1.74
N GLN A 96 17.26 1.65 3.06
CA GLN A 96 17.64 0.39 3.68
C GLN A 96 16.48 -0.60 3.65
N LEU A 97 15.25 -0.14 3.95
CA LEU A 97 14.05 -0.96 3.85
C LEU A 97 13.81 -1.38 2.39
N ALA A 98 14.00 -0.47 1.45
CA ALA A 98 13.90 -0.80 0.02
C ALA A 98 14.87 -1.91 -0.38
N ALA A 99 16.16 -1.77 -0.04
CA ALA A 99 17.18 -2.76 -0.36
C ALA A 99 16.91 -4.14 0.29
N ALA A 100 16.44 -4.16 1.54
CA ALA A 100 16.06 -5.38 2.23
C ALA A 100 14.88 -6.09 1.54
N LEU A 101 13.84 -5.34 1.15
CA LEU A 101 12.69 -5.89 0.45
C LEU A 101 13.03 -6.36 -0.97
N GLU A 102 13.89 -5.64 -1.70
CA GLU A 102 14.38 -6.04 -3.03
C GLU A 102 15.19 -7.34 -2.95
N THR A 103 16.08 -7.48 -1.95
CA THR A 103 16.84 -8.71 -1.70
C THR A 103 15.91 -9.88 -1.38
N ALA A 104 14.96 -9.70 -0.49
CA ALA A 104 13.99 -10.71 -0.14
C ALA A 104 13.11 -11.12 -1.32
N ALA A 105 12.71 -10.17 -2.17
CA ALA A 105 11.93 -10.43 -3.38
C ALA A 105 12.72 -11.25 -4.41
N GLU A 106 14.01 -10.97 -4.59
CA GLU A 106 14.90 -11.75 -5.44
C GLU A 106 15.03 -13.20 -4.94
N GLN A 107 15.25 -13.38 -3.64
CA GLN A 107 15.31 -14.71 -3.01
C GLN A 107 13.98 -15.48 -3.17
N ALA A 108 12.86 -14.80 -3.00
CA ALA A 108 11.52 -15.38 -3.14
C ALA A 108 11.12 -15.66 -4.59
N GLY A 109 11.80 -15.04 -5.57
CA GLY A 109 11.44 -15.07 -6.98
C GLY A 109 10.18 -14.27 -7.31
N ASP A 110 9.86 -13.26 -6.49
CA ASP A 110 8.76 -12.31 -6.73
C ASP A 110 9.29 -11.08 -7.47
N GLY A 111 8.54 -10.57 -8.46
CA GLY A 111 8.91 -9.34 -9.15
C GLY A 111 8.60 -8.12 -8.27
N LEU A 112 9.61 -7.32 -7.96
CA LEU A 112 9.49 -6.08 -7.23
C LEU A 112 10.23 -4.97 -7.97
N TRP A 113 9.64 -3.77 -8.01
CA TRP A 113 10.28 -2.62 -8.63
C TRP A 113 9.97 -1.34 -7.87
N ARG A 114 11.03 -0.64 -7.42
CA ARG A 114 10.87 0.63 -6.70
C ARG A 114 10.47 1.74 -7.66
N LEU A 115 9.37 2.41 -7.36
CA LEU A 115 8.86 3.58 -8.05
C LEU A 115 9.09 4.85 -7.21
N PRO A 116 9.14 6.04 -7.84
CA PRO A 116 9.46 7.27 -7.13
C PRO A 116 8.37 7.70 -6.16
N LEU A 117 8.79 8.15 -4.97
CA LEU A 117 7.97 8.79 -3.95
C LEU A 117 8.58 10.18 -3.66
N ALA A 118 8.33 11.12 -4.58
CA ALA A 118 8.95 12.45 -4.53
C ALA A 118 7.96 13.54 -4.10
N ASP A 119 8.47 14.63 -3.55
CA ASP A 119 7.65 15.72 -2.97
C ASP A 119 6.64 16.32 -3.95
N HIS A 120 6.97 16.39 -5.24
CA HIS A 120 6.06 16.96 -6.22
C HIS A 120 4.72 16.17 -6.31
N PHE A 121 4.70 14.87 -5.95
CA PHE A 121 3.44 14.11 -5.88
C PHE A 121 2.59 14.54 -4.68
N ARG A 122 3.21 14.91 -3.56
CA ARG A 122 2.52 15.49 -2.38
C ARG A 122 1.92 16.84 -2.70
N GLU A 123 2.59 17.67 -3.51
CA GLU A 123 2.08 18.97 -3.95
C GLU A 123 0.77 18.85 -4.76
N LEU A 124 0.59 17.76 -5.52
CA LEU A 124 -0.62 17.48 -6.29
C LEU A 124 -1.85 17.13 -5.42
N LEU A 125 -1.63 16.86 -4.13
CA LEU A 125 -2.67 16.53 -3.17
C LEU A 125 -3.20 17.73 -2.38
N LYS A 126 -2.65 18.93 -2.60
CA LYS A 126 -3.10 20.17 -1.94
C LYS A 126 -4.45 20.61 -2.46
N VAL A 127 -5.31 21.03 -1.56
CA VAL A 127 -6.66 21.59 -1.83
C VAL A 127 -6.94 22.75 -0.86
N ASP A 128 -8.00 23.52 -1.17
CA ASP A 128 -8.34 24.71 -0.40
C ASP A 128 -9.33 24.42 0.77
N TRP A 129 -10.08 23.32 0.70
CA TRP A 129 -11.22 23.04 1.58
C TRP A 129 -11.00 21.91 2.59
N ALA A 130 -9.85 21.24 2.51
CA ALA A 130 -9.45 20.17 3.41
C ALA A 130 -7.93 20.18 3.59
N ASP A 131 -7.40 19.37 4.49
CA ASP A 131 -5.96 19.22 4.67
C ASP A 131 -5.27 18.59 3.47
N THR A 132 -6.01 17.75 2.75
CA THR A 132 -5.52 17.08 1.54
C THR A 132 -6.70 16.58 0.68
N ASN A 133 -6.44 16.23 -0.58
CA ASN A 133 -7.27 15.32 -1.35
C ASN A 133 -6.55 13.98 -1.52
N HIS A 134 -7.22 12.99 -2.11
CA HIS A 134 -6.64 11.65 -2.31
C HIS A 134 -6.32 11.36 -3.79
N MET A 135 -6.42 12.36 -4.68
CA MET A 135 -6.22 12.21 -6.13
C MET A 135 -5.48 13.40 -6.70
N GLY A 136 -4.32 13.20 -7.30
CA GLY A 136 -3.50 14.26 -7.92
C GLY A 136 -3.57 14.33 -9.45
N GLY A 137 -4.64 13.83 -10.04
CA GLY A 137 -4.81 13.78 -11.50
C GLY A 137 -4.41 12.44 -12.13
N ARG A 138 -4.31 12.45 -13.50
CA ARG A 138 -4.13 11.22 -14.27
C ARG A 138 -2.71 10.64 -14.22
N TRP A 139 -1.70 11.52 -14.19
CA TRP A 139 -0.30 11.12 -14.39
C TRP A 139 0.37 10.79 -13.06
N GLY A 140 1.20 9.75 -13.04
CA GLY A 140 1.88 9.33 -11.82
C GLY A 140 0.96 8.74 -10.75
N GLY A 141 -0.19 8.19 -11.14
CA GLY A 141 -1.25 7.78 -10.22
C GLY A 141 -0.82 6.81 -9.11
N ALA A 142 0.13 5.91 -9.39
CA ALA A 142 0.66 5.00 -8.38
C ALA A 142 1.52 5.74 -7.33
N SER A 143 2.42 6.63 -7.77
CA SER A 143 3.22 7.47 -6.88
C SER A 143 2.36 8.48 -6.08
N ILE A 144 1.29 9.01 -6.68
CA ILE A 144 0.34 9.88 -5.99
C ILE A 144 -0.41 9.11 -4.90
N ALA A 145 -0.85 7.88 -5.18
CA ALA A 145 -1.50 7.04 -4.19
C ALA A 145 -0.58 6.74 -3.01
N ALA A 146 0.67 6.36 -3.27
CA ALA A 146 1.67 6.15 -2.24
C ALA A 146 2.00 7.46 -1.46
N ALA A 147 2.08 8.61 -2.14
CA ALA A 147 2.27 9.91 -1.50
C ALA A 147 1.10 10.29 -0.58
N PHE A 148 -0.13 9.95 -0.95
CA PHE A 148 -1.28 10.08 -0.07
C PHE A 148 -1.14 9.20 1.17
N LEU A 149 -0.81 7.92 1.02
CA LEU A 149 -0.66 6.98 2.14
C LEU A 149 0.48 7.38 3.08
N SER A 150 1.61 7.85 2.55
CA SER A 150 2.76 8.27 3.36
C SER A 150 2.43 9.36 4.38
N ARG A 151 1.38 10.15 4.18
CA ARG A 151 0.90 11.17 5.10
C ARG A 151 0.35 10.57 6.41
N PHE A 152 -0.14 9.35 6.38
CA PHE A 152 -0.82 8.68 7.48
C PHE A 152 0.07 7.72 8.26
N VAL A 153 1.37 7.76 8.01
CA VAL A 153 2.38 6.97 8.74
C VAL A 153 3.20 7.90 9.62
N ASP A 154 3.21 7.62 10.91
CA ASP A 154 3.99 8.37 11.90
C ASP A 154 4.76 7.41 12.81
N GLY A 155 6.08 7.47 12.74
CA GLY A 155 7.01 6.70 13.57
C GLY A 155 7.66 5.49 12.89
N PRO A 156 6.95 4.47 12.43
CA PRO A 156 7.59 3.28 11.89
C PRO A 156 8.28 3.52 10.54
N ARG A 157 9.31 2.71 10.23
CA ARG A 157 9.81 2.57 8.88
C ARG A 157 8.68 2.04 7.99
N TRP A 158 8.43 2.64 6.84
CA TRP A 158 7.26 2.30 6.05
C TRP A 158 7.58 2.00 4.60
N ALA A 159 6.86 1.01 4.04
CA ALA A 159 6.81 0.77 2.61
C ALA A 159 5.39 0.35 2.18
N HIS A 160 4.96 0.92 1.06
CA HIS A 160 3.77 0.49 0.34
C HIS A 160 4.14 -0.46 -0.80
N LEU A 161 3.42 -1.58 -0.89
CA LEU A 161 3.55 -2.60 -1.92
C LEU A 161 2.26 -2.63 -2.76
N ASP A 162 2.27 -1.98 -3.92
CA ASP A 162 1.13 -2.04 -4.85
C ASP A 162 1.17 -3.36 -5.63
N ILE A 163 0.37 -4.31 -5.18
CA ILE A 163 0.27 -5.66 -5.72
C ILE A 163 -0.82 -5.80 -6.80
N ALA A 164 -1.36 -4.71 -7.33
CA ALA A 164 -2.45 -4.75 -8.31
C ALA A 164 -2.13 -5.60 -9.55
N GLY A 165 -0.87 -5.64 -9.98
CA GLY A 165 -0.42 -6.47 -11.10
C GLY A 165 -0.42 -7.97 -10.78
N PRO A 166 0.37 -8.42 -9.81
CA PRO A 166 0.61 -9.85 -9.57
C PRO A 166 -0.44 -10.54 -8.68
N ALA A 167 -1.38 -9.83 -8.06
CA ALA A 167 -2.27 -10.39 -7.04
C ALA A 167 -3.25 -11.46 -7.56
N PHE A 168 -3.61 -11.42 -8.85
CA PHE A 168 -4.64 -12.28 -9.40
C PHE A 168 -4.32 -12.72 -10.83
N LEU A 169 -4.56 -14.00 -11.15
CA LEU A 169 -4.37 -14.57 -12.49
C LEU A 169 -5.71 -15.05 -13.07
N ASP A 170 -6.04 -14.58 -14.26
CA ASP A 170 -7.20 -15.06 -15.02
C ASP A 170 -7.04 -16.48 -15.58
N LYS A 171 -5.78 -16.90 -15.73
CA LYS A 171 -5.39 -18.24 -16.24
C LYS A 171 -4.23 -18.77 -15.42
N PRO A 172 -4.09 -20.09 -15.29
CA PRO A 172 -2.91 -20.69 -14.67
C PRO A 172 -1.62 -20.20 -15.37
N GLU A 173 -0.61 -19.84 -14.59
CA GLU A 173 0.69 -19.42 -15.10
C GLU A 173 1.80 -19.99 -14.21
N ARG A 174 2.77 -20.68 -14.82
CA ARG A 174 3.87 -21.37 -14.14
C ARG A 174 3.30 -22.36 -13.10
N TYR A 175 3.62 -22.17 -11.82
CA TYR A 175 3.14 -22.99 -10.71
C TYR A 175 1.91 -22.40 -9.98
N TYR A 176 1.43 -21.24 -10.42
CA TYR A 176 0.21 -20.64 -9.89
C TYR A 176 -1.02 -21.16 -10.61
N GLY A 177 -2.06 -21.49 -9.87
CA GLY A 177 -3.40 -21.70 -10.42
C GLY A 177 -4.06 -20.39 -10.85
N LYS A 178 -5.23 -20.50 -11.48
CA LYS A 178 -6.12 -19.35 -11.67
C LYS A 178 -6.60 -18.84 -10.31
N GLY A 179 -6.66 -17.52 -10.12
CA GLY A 179 -7.16 -16.88 -8.91
C GLY A 179 -6.08 -16.08 -8.17
N ALA A 180 -6.25 -15.90 -6.87
CA ALA A 180 -5.31 -15.18 -6.03
C ALA A 180 -3.96 -15.91 -5.96
N THR A 181 -2.88 -15.14 -6.07
CA THR A 181 -1.51 -15.67 -6.15
C THR A 181 -0.80 -15.71 -4.80
N GLY A 182 -1.26 -14.94 -3.83
CA GLY A 182 -0.52 -14.67 -2.60
C GLY A 182 0.72 -13.81 -2.87
N ALA A 183 0.62 -12.85 -3.80
CA ALA A 183 1.70 -11.94 -4.16
C ALA A 183 2.43 -11.39 -2.94
N MET A 184 3.75 -11.37 -2.98
CA MET A 184 4.67 -10.90 -1.92
C MET A 184 4.67 -11.73 -0.62
N LEU A 185 3.83 -12.76 -0.44
CA LEU A 185 3.83 -13.57 0.78
C LEU A 185 5.19 -14.21 1.06
N ARG A 186 5.83 -14.75 0.02
CA ARG A 186 7.17 -15.37 0.17
C ARG A 186 8.24 -14.33 0.43
N THR A 187 8.15 -13.19 -0.23
CA THR A 187 9.02 -12.04 0.01
C THR A 187 8.93 -11.57 1.46
N LEU A 188 7.70 -11.43 2.00
CA LEU A 188 7.51 -11.06 3.40
C LEU A 188 8.11 -12.08 4.36
N VAL A 189 7.97 -13.38 4.08
CA VAL A 189 8.57 -14.42 4.91
C VAL A 189 10.10 -14.33 4.87
N ALA A 190 10.70 -14.23 3.68
CA ALA A 190 12.15 -14.09 3.53
C ALA A 190 12.68 -12.82 4.22
N TRP A 191 11.99 -11.69 4.06
CA TRP A 191 12.34 -10.45 4.74
C TRP A 191 12.27 -10.58 6.28
N LEU A 192 11.26 -11.27 6.82
CA LEU A 192 11.11 -11.48 8.26
C LEU A 192 12.13 -12.47 8.83
N GLU A 193 12.61 -13.44 8.04
CA GLU A 193 13.68 -14.36 8.45
C GLU A 193 15.03 -13.64 8.65
N ASP A 194 15.26 -12.58 7.86
CA ASP A 194 16.48 -11.76 7.91
C ASP A 194 16.29 -10.43 8.67
N TYR A 195 15.11 -10.22 9.32
CA TYR A 195 14.79 -8.96 9.96
C TYR A 195 15.58 -8.81 11.28
N GLU A 196 16.37 -7.74 11.34
CA GLU A 196 17.03 -7.25 12.55
C GLU A 196 16.34 -5.96 13.00
N ALA A 197 15.82 -5.94 14.24
CA ALA A 197 15.11 -4.79 14.81
C ALA A 197 16.04 -3.64 15.19
#